data_367fbc25701999b5ba329be62e945406
#
_entry.id   367fbc25701999b5ba329be62e945406
#
_cell.length_a   1.000
_cell.length_b   1.000
_cell.length_c   1.000
_cell.angle_alpha   90.00
_cell.angle_beta   90.00
_cell.angle_gamma   90.00
#
_symmetry.space_group_name_H-M   'P 1'
#
loop_
_entity.id
_entity.type
_entity.pdbx_description
1 polymer ?
#
loop_
_entity_poly.entity_id
_entity_poly.type
_entity_poly.pdbx_seq_one_letter_code
_entity_poly.pdbx_strand_id
1 'polypeptide(L)'
;MSKYNFSPGPAKLNKSVLELVEKNILEYETQGVSILEISHRSSGFQNILDQTKINLQNLFVIPKNYKILFLQGGATFQNTFIANNINDSKLTTNLVTGTWGAKTYEDFLKIRKTNKILLDSSQIKNYLEKSSSESLQSNDFMHITSNETIEGIQMRNFNQINEDLIIDSSSDIGSYNFDWKNVAYLYAGAQKNLGIPGVSISIIRDDFIEENQNPTYLNLKKLIDKDSLLNTPPTFSIYVLKLVTDWMLQMGGTEYFENQSIENSNAVYSLLSKFNEYVQIPVDEYSRSRMNIVFNFKNLNHEELFLKKALENNIIGIKGHRSIGGIRISLYNSIDKPSVQYLLDFMNSFFKGL
;
A
#
# COMPACT_ATOMS: atom_id res chain seq x y z
N MET A 1 8.56 -17.20 22.57
CA MET A 1 8.23 -15.76 22.58
C MET A 1 7.76 -15.35 21.21
N SER A 2 6.72 -14.51 21.12
CA SER A 2 6.26 -13.97 19.82
C SER A 2 7.32 -13.00 19.26
N LYS A 3 7.52 -13.05 17.94
CA LYS A 3 8.48 -12.15 17.26
C LYS A 3 7.81 -10.80 16.95
N TYR A 4 8.59 -9.73 17.04
CA TYR A 4 8.22 -8.39 16.55
C TYR A 4 8.49 -8.31 15.06
N ASN A 5 7.41 -8.34 14.25
CA ASN A 5 7.49 -8.43 12.80
C ASN A 5 7.31 -7.05 12.15
N PHE A 6 8.39 -6.51 11.58
CA PHE A 6 8.40 -5.24 10.82
C PHE A 6 8.63 -5.47 9.32
N SER A 7 8.16 -6.61 8.80
CA SER A 7 8.34 -6.98 7.38
C SER A 7 7.59 -6.04 6.43
N PRO A 8 8.16 -5.76 5.25
CA PRO A 8 7.59 -4.84 4.25
C PRO A 8 6.42 -5.43 3.44
N GLY A 9 6.17 -6.72 3.58
CA GLY A 9 5.09 -7.45 2.92
C GLY A 9 5.50 -8.85 2.48
N PRO A 10 4.67 -9.90 2.75
CA PRO A 10 3.45 -9.82 3.57
C PRO A 10 3.73 -9.28 4.96
N ALA A 11 2.85 -8.35 5.41
CA ALA A 11 3.04 -7.63 6.66
C ALA A 11 2.40 -8.35 7.86
N LYS A 12 2.69 -7.85 9.07
CA LYS A 12 2.01 -8.28 10.29
C LYS A 12 0.51 -8.02 10.17
N LEU A 13 -0.31 -9.00 10.56
CA LEU A 13 -1.74 -8.82 10.79
C LEU A 13 -2.01 -8.51 12.26
N ASN A 14 -3.13 -7.83 12.51
CA ASN A 14 -3.60 -7.63 13.88
C ASN A 14 -3.98 -8.97 14.51
N LYS A 15 -3.69 -9.14 15.81
CA LYS A 15 -3.94 -10.38 16.53
C LYS A 15 -5.42 -10.77 16.55
N SER A 16 -6.33 -9.80 16.74
CA SER A 16 -7.77 -10.07 16.74
C SER A 16 -8.28 -10.58 15.40
N VAL A 17 -7.69 -10.11 14.28
CA VAL A 17 -7.99 -10.63 12.94
C VAL A 17 -7.54 -12.09 12.82
N LEU A 18 -6.33 -12.43 13.28
CA LEU A 18 -5.82 -13.80 13.26
C LEU A 18 -6.68 -14.75 14.10
N GLU A 19 -7.14 -14.32 15.27
CA GLU A 19 -8.04 -15.10 16.14
C GLU A 19 -9.40 -15.38 15.47
N LEU A 20 -9.94 -14.39 14.75
CA LEU A 20 -11.16 -14.58 13.95
C LEU A 20 -10.96 -15.53 12.76
N VAL A 21 -9.81 -15.45 12.10
CA VAL A 21 -9.43 -16.38 11.02
C VAL A 21 -9.34 -17.80 11.57
N GLU A 22 -8.61 -18.01 12.68
CA GLU A 22 -8.47 -19.31 13.35
C GLU A 22 -9.84 -19.92 13.69
N LYS A 23 -10.73 -19.12 14.27
CA LYS A 23 -12.09 -19.55 14.64
C LYS A 23 -12.90 -20.05 13.44
N ASN A 24 -12.77 -19.40 12.27
CA ASN A 24 -13.59 -19.68 11.09
C ASN A 24 -12.92 -20.62 10.07
N ILE A 25 -11.71 -21.12 10.37
CA ILE A 25 -10.98 -21.95 9.39
C ILE A 25 -11.60 -23.32 9.23
N LEU A 26 -12.17 -23.90 10.28
CA LEU A 26 -12.83 -25.20 10.24
C LEU A 26 -14.32 -25.08 9.94
N GLU A 27 -14.98 -24.07 10.48
CA GLU A 27 -16.39 -23.82 10.27
C GLU A 27 -16.64 -22.32 10.24
N TYR A 28 -17.12 -21.81 9.09
CA TYR A 28 -17.46 -20.41 8.94
C TYR A 28 -18.85 -20.14 9.53
N GLU A 29 -18.88 -19.41 10.66
CA GLU A 29 -20.09 -19.13 11.43
C GLU A 29 -20.87 -20.42 11.73
N THR A 30 -22.10 -20.56 11.24
CA THR A 30 -22.96 -21.74 11.44
C THR A 30 -23.28 -22.42 10.12
N GLN A 31 -22.41 -22.32 9.12
CA GLN A 31 -22.71 -22.85 7.77
C GLN A 31 -22.28 -24.29 7.55
N GLY A 32 -21.62 -24.92 8.54
CA GLY A 32 -21.20 -26.31 8.46
C GLY A 32 -20.06 -26.59 7.46
N VAL A 33 -19.42 -25.54 6.95
CA VAL A 33 -18.28 -25.61 6.03
C VAL A 33 -17.20 -24.61 6.41
N SER A 34 -15.95 -24.90 6.07
CA SER A 34 -14.80 -23.99 6.25
C SER A 34 -14.97 -22.72 5.43
N ILE A 35 -14.43 -21.60 5.93
CA ILE A 35 -14.29 -20.38 5.11
C ILE A 35 -13.47 -20.64 3.82
N LEU A 36 -12.60 -21.65 3.81
CA LEU A 36 -11.81 -22.04 2.64
C LEU A 36 -12.64 -22.77 1.56
N GLU A 37 -13.78 -23.34 1.92
CA GLU A 37 -14.64 -24.15 1.07
C GLU A 37 -15.91 -23.40 0.64
N ILE A 38 -16.16 -22.21 1.20
CA ILE A 38 -17.36 -21.44 0.91
C ILE A 38 -17.45 -21.09 -0.58
N SER A 39 -18.58 -21.39 -1.20
CA SER A 39 -18.81 -21.04 -2.60
C SER A 39 -18.91 -19.53 -2.79
N HIS A 40 -18.17 -18.99 -3.75
CA HIS A 40 -18.27 -17.59 -4.14
C HIS A 40 -19.65 -17.18 -4.70
N ARG A 41 -20.53 -18.16 -4.94
CA ARG A 41 -21.93 -17.94 -5.37
C ARG A 41 -22.94 -18.08 -4.23
N SER A 42 -22.49 -18.40 -3.01
CA SER A 42 -23.37 -18.49 -1.85
C SER A 42 -23.74 -17.11 -1.32
N SER A 43 -24.88 -17.03 -0.63
CA SER A 43 -25.28 -15.81 0.10
C SER A 43 -24.28 -15.43 1.18
N GLY A 44 -23.63 -16.41 1.82
CA GLY A 44 -22.58 -16.17 2.81
C GLY A 44 -21.38 -15.41 2.23
N PHE A 45 -20.89 -15.82 1.05
CA PHE A 45 -19.79 -15.08 0.41
C PHE A 45 -20.26 -13.73 -0.14
N GLN A 46 -21.49 -13.63 -0.68
CA GLN A 46 -22.04 -12.35 -1.11
C GLN A 46 -22.05 -11.33 0.04
N ASN A 47 -22.47 -11.76 1.24
CA ASN A 47 -22.44 -10.91 2.44
C ASN A 47 -21.02 -10.45 2.79
N ILE A 48 -20.01 -11.33 2.66
CA ILE A 48 -18.59 -10.95 2.87
C ILE A 48 -18.19 -9.88 1.86
N LEU A 49 -18.52 -10.06 0.59
CA LEU A 49 -18.17 -9.14 -0.49
C LEU A 49 -18.81 -7.76 -0.28
N ASP A 50 -20.11 -7.74 -0.02
CA ASP A 50 -20.88 -6.50 0.17
C ASP A 50 -20.41 -5.75 1.42
N GLN A 51 -20.20 -6.46 2.54
CA GLN A 51 -19.69 -5.83 3.76
C GLN A 51 -18.28 -5.28 3.56
N THR A 52 -17.43 -5.97 2.80
CA THR A 52 -16.08 -5.46 2.49
C THR A 52 -16.14 -4.16 1.71
N LYS A 53 -17.05 -4.05 0.73
CA LYS A 53 -17.26 -2.80 -0.03
C LYS A 53 -17.77 -1.68 0.85
N ILE A 54 -18.77 -1.95 1.70
CA ILE A 54 -19.30 -0.98 2.65
C ILE A 54 -18.19 -0.48 3.58
N ASN A 55 -17.36 -1.38 4.10
CA ASN A 55 -16.26 -1.00 4.96
C ASN A 55 -15.25 -0.09 4.25
N LEU A 56 -14.86 -0.45 3.02
CA LEU A 56 -13.94 0.38 2.23
C LEU A 56 -14.55 1.75 1.89
N GLN A 57 -15.84 1.80 1.55
CA GLN A 57 -16.56 3.07 1.31
C GLN A 57 -16.54 3.96 2.55
N ASN A 58 -16.79 3.39 3.73
CA ASN A 58 -16.80 4.13 4.99
C ASN A 58 -15.38 4.56 5.43
N LEU A 59 -14.38 3.65 5.31
CA LEU A 59 -13.00 3.93 5.70
C LEU A 59 -12.38 5.04 4.87
N PHE A 60 -12.62 5.03 3.57
CA PHE A 60 -11.95 5.95 2.64
C PHE A 60 -12.86 7.08 2.15
N VAL A 61 -14.10 7.14 2.65
CA VAL A 61 -15.10 8.14 2.24
C VAL A 61 -15.23 8.19 0.70
N ILE A 62 -15.30 7.00 0.07
CA ILE A 62 -15.31 6.87 -1.40
C ILE A 62 -16.58 7.50 -1.97
N PRO A 63 -16.49 8.43 -2.94
CA PRO A 63 -17.66 9.02 -3.58
C PRO A 63 -18.53 8.00 -4.31
N LYS A 64 -19.83 8.30 -4.50
CA LYS A 64 -20.80 7.38 -5.09
C LYS A 64 -20.54 7.04 -6.57
N ASN A 65 -19.82 7.89 -7.27
CA ASN A 65 -19.41 7.70 -8.67
C ASN A 65 -18.13 6.89 -8.84
N TYR A 66 -17.83 6.00 -7.87
CA TYR A 66 -16.71 5.05 -7.94
C TYR A 66 -17.19 3.61 -7.81
N LYS A 67 -16.51 2.70 -8.50
CA LYS A 67 -16.66 1.25 -8.38
C LYS A 67 -15.52 0.66 -7.58
N ILE A 68 -15.80 -0.36 -6.79
CA ILE A 68 -14.78 -1.12 -6.04
C ILE A 68 -14.71 -2.52 -6.61
N LEU A 69 -13.51 -2.93 -7.02
CA LEU A 69 -13.24 -4.28 -7.52
C LEU A 69 -12.20 -4.99 -6.67
N PHE A 70 -12.34 -6.31 -6.60
CA PHE A 70 -11.38 -7.23 -6.00
C PHE A 70 -10.78 -8.11 -7.09
N LEU A 71 -9.51 -7.92 -7.40
CA LEU A 71 -8.82 -8.57 -8.50
C LEU A 71 -7.70 -9.48 -8.00
N GLN A 72 -7.37 -10.50 -8.78
CA GLN A 72 -6.21 -11.37 -8.56
C GLN A 72 -4.95 -10.72 -9.14
N GLY A 73 -3.77 -11.29 -8.88
CA GLY A 73 -2.50 -10.89 -9.51
C GLY A 73 -1.71 -9.82 -8.76
N GLY A 74 -2.22 -9.28 -7.65
CA GLY A 74 -1.55 -8.26 -6.85
C GLY A 74 -1.37 -6.93 -7.59
N ALA A 75 -0.63 -5.98 -6.98
CA ALA A 75 -0.36 -4.66 -7.56
C ALA A 75 0.40 -4.72 -8.89
N THR A 76 1.33 -5.66 -9.06
CA THR A 76 2.08 -5.80 -10.32
C THR A 76 1.20 -6.10 -11.53
N PHE A 77 0.12 -6.88 -11.34
CA PHE A 77 -0.84 -7.13 -12.40
C PHE A 77 -1.59 -5.86 -12.82
N GLN A 78 -1.80 -4.93 -11.89
CA GLN A 78 -2.50 -3.67 -12.17
C GLN A 78 -1.77 -2.83 -13.23
N ASN A 79 -0.44 -2.87 -13.29
CA ASN A 79 0.32 -2.16 -14.31
C ASN A 79 -0.15 -2.54 -15.73
N THR A 80 -0.17 -3.85 -16.01
CA THR A 80 -0.64 -4.36 -17.30
C THR A 80 -2.14 -4.16 -17.49
N PHE A 81 -2.93 -4.41 -16.45
CA PHE A 81 -4.37 -4.31 -16.49
C PHE A 81 -4.84 -2.89 -16.81
N ILE A 82 -4.34 -1.89 -16.10
CA ILE A 82 -4.69 -0.48 -16.28
C ILE A 82 -4.23 0.01 -17.65
N ALA A 83 -2.97 -0.27 -18.03
CA ALA A 83 -2.42 0.16 -19.32
C ALA A 83 -3.25 -0.33 -20.52
N ASN A 84 -3.86 -1.52 -20.44
CA ASN A 84 -4.75 -2.07 -21.47
C ASN A 84 -6.17 -1.50 -21.42
N ASN A 85 -6.60 -0.86 -20.33
CA ASN A 85 -7.96 -0.33 -20.17
C ASN A 85 -8.06 1.20 -20.31
N ILE A 86 -6.97 1.89 -20.57
CA ILE A 86 -6.98 3.30 -20.94
C ILE A 86 -7.13 3.40 -22.45
N ASN A 87 -8.04 4.25 -22.92
CA ASN A 87 -8.26 4.52 -24.33
C ASN A 87 -6.95 4.94 -25.03
N ASP A 88 -6.72 4.44 -26.27
CA ASP A 88 -5.49 4.71 -27.02
C ASP A 88 -5.32 6.19 -27.41
N SER A 89 -6.42 6.95 -27.47
CA SER A 89 -6.37 8.39 -27.71
C SER A 89 -5.84 9.21 -26.53
N LYS A 90 -5.81 8.61 -25.32
CA LYS A 90 -5.38 9.24 -24.08
C LYS A 90 -3.87 9.14 -23.89
N LEU A 91 -3.26 10.24 -23.50
CA LEU A 91 -1.86 10.23 -23.08
C LEU A 91 -1.73 9.81 -21.61
N THR A 92 -0.62 9.18 -21.30
CA THR A 92 -0.26 8.86 -19.91
C THR A 92 1.13 9.39 -19.59
N THR A 93 1.31 9.81 -18.34
CA THR A 93 2.61 10.14 -17.77
C THR A 93 2.83 9.32 -16.51
N ASN A 94 4.02 8.75 -16.35
CA ASN A 94 4.40 8.07 -15.12
C ASN A 94 5.35 8.99 -14.34
N LEU A 95 4.94 9.42 -13.17
CA LEU A 95 5.78 10.13 -12.22
C LEU A 95 6.55 9.09 -11.39
N VAL A 96 7.83 8.97 -11.67
CA VAL A 96 8.71 7.93 -11.10
C VAL A 96 9.54 8.55 -9.98
N THR A 97 9.34 8.05 -8.77
CA THR A 97 10.08 8.47 -7.56
C THR A 97 10.90 7.34 -6.93
N GLY A 98 10.72 6.11 -7.41
CA GLY A 98 11.43 4.93 -6.93
C GLY A 98 11.24 3.71 -7.82
N THR A 99 11.58 2.56 -7.26
CA THR A 99 11.61 1.27 -7.99
C THR A 99 10.24 0.84 -8.50
N TRP A 100 9.17 1.05 -7.72
CA TRP A 100 7.84 0.61 -8.12
C TRP A 100 7.27 1.47 -9.24
N GLY A 101 7.40 2.79 -9.14
CA GLY A 101 7.04 3.70 -10.22
C GLY A 101 7.84 3.42 -11.50
N ALA A 102 9.13 3.09 -11.39
CA ALA A 102 9.96 2.72 -12.54
C ALA A 102 9.45 1.45 -13.24
N LYS A 103 9.08 0.41 -12.48
CA LYS A 103 8.50 -0.83 -13.02
C LYS A 103 7.16 -0.58 -13.70
N THR A 104 6.31 0.25 -13.12
CA THR A 104 5.04 0.61 -13.74
C THR A 104 5.27 1.32 -15.06
N TYR A 105 6.20 2.29 -15.12
CA TYR A 105 6.59 2.93 -16.37
C TYR A 105 7.05 1.93 -17.43
N GLU A 106 7.93 0.98 -17.06
CA GLU A 106 8.43 -0.04 -17.98
C GLU A 106 7.32 -0.94 -18.55
N ASP A 107 6.35 -1.30 -17.72
CA ASP A 107 5.20 -2.11 -18.14
C ASP A 107 4.23 -1.32 -19.03
N PHE A 108 3.94 -0.06 -18.67
CA PHE A 108 3.14 0.83 -19.53
C PHE A 108 3.77 1.03 -20.89
N LEU A 109 5.09 1.26 -20.96
CA LEU A 109 5.83 1.50 -22.21
C LEU A 109 5.75 0.33 -23.19
N LYS A 110 5.59 -0.92 -22.69
CA LYS A 110 5.41 -2.12 -23.53
C LYS A 110 4.03 -2.19 -24.18
N ILE A 111 3.04 -1.50 -23.62
CA ILE A 111 1.63 -1.60 -24.01
C ILE A 111 1.17 -0.35 -24.75
N ARG A 112 1.61 0.84 -24.30
CA ARG A 112 1.15 2.12 -24.83
C ARG A 112 2.23 3.20 -24.77
N LYS A 113 2.04 4.27 -25.56
CA LYS A 113 2.87 5.48 -25.39
C LYS A 113 2.64 6.08 -24.02
N THR A 114 3.73 6.37 -23.33
CA THR A 114 3.68 7.01 -22.02
C THR A 114 4.91 7.88 -21.81
N ASN A 115 4.72 9.03 -21.15
CA ASN A 115 5.81 9.91 -20.75
C ASN A 115 6.38 9.47 -19.41
N LYS A 116 7.59 9.92 -19.10
CA LYS A 116 8.25 9.70 -17.82
C LYS A 116 8.70 11.02 -17.22
N ILE A 117 8.30 11.28 -15.98
CA ILE A 117 8.89 12.31 -15.14
C ILE A 117 9.64 11.59 -14.03
N LEU A 118 10.94 11.83 -13.92
CA LEU A 118 11.78 11.22 -12.88
C LEU A 118 12.11 12.29 -11.84
N LEU A 119 11.79 12.02 -10.58
CA LEU A 119 12.11 12.89 -9.45
C LEU A 119 12.85 12.09 -8.37
N ASP A 120 13.86 12.68 -7.79
CA ASP A 120 14.40 12.25 -6.50
C ASP A 120 13.57 12.83 -5.34
N SER A 121 13.82 12.35 -4.12
CA SER A 121 13.05 12.75 -2.94
C SER A 121 13.10 14.24 -2.63
N SER A 122 14.17 14.94 -2.98
CA SER A 122 14.36 16.38 -2.73
C SER A 122 13.58 17.27 -3.71
N GLN A 123 13.20 16.71 -4.86
CA GLN A 123 12.49 17.42 -5.93
C GLN A 123 10.98 17.39 -5.78
N ILE A 124 10.44 16.41 -5.02
CA ILE A 124 9.00 16.16 -4.92
C ILE A 124 8.24 17.39 -4.43
N LYS A 125 8.71 18.05 -3.36
CA LYS A 125 8.07 19.23 -2.80
C LYS A 125 7.91 20.33 -3.85
N ASN A 126 9.00 20.68 -4.51
CA ASN A 126 9.01 21.74 -5.52
C ASN A 126 8.14 21.38 -6.75
N TYR A 127 8.11 20.10 -7.12
CA TYR A 127 7.23 19.61 -8.20
C TYR A 127 5.76 19.82 -7.86
N LEU A 128 5.33 19.41 -6.66
CA LEU A 128 3.93 19.54 -6.21
C LEU A 128 3.52 21.02 -6.11
N GLU A 129 4.36 21.89 -5.55
CA GLU A 129 4.12 23.34 -5.46
C GLU A 129 3.94 23.98 -6.85
N LYS A 130 4.74 23.59 -7.84
CA LYS A 130 4.60 24.05 -9.23
C LYS A 130 3.35 23.49 -9.92
N SER A 131 3.06 22.21 -9.75
CA SER A 131 1.88 21.55 -10.34
C SER A 131 0.57 22.20 -9.90
N SER A 132 0.52 22.78 -8.70
CA SER A 132 -0.65 23.50 -8.21
C SER A 132 -0.85 24.87 -8.89
N SER A 133 0.19 25.46 -9.46
CA SER A 133 0.17 26.83 -10.04
C SER A 133 0.13 26.86 -11.58
N GLU A 134 0.55 25.78 -12.23
CA GLU A 134 0.61 25.69 -13.70
C GLU A 134 -0.33 24.57 -14.18
N SER A 135 -1.17 24.85 -15.20
CA SER A 135 -1.77 23.79 -15.98
C SER A 135 -0.67 23.16 -16.83
N LEU A 136 -0.05 22.10 -16.35
CA LEU A 136 0.83 21.28 -17.16
C LEU A 136 0.03 20.81 -18.39
N GLN A 137 0.67 20.69 -19.55
CA GLN A 137 0.01 20.23 -20.78
C GLN A 137 -0.79 18.97 -20.46
N SER A 138 -2.06 18.93 -20.88
CA SER A 138 -3.02 17.89 -20.56
C SER A 138 -2.49 16.50 -20.91
N ASN A 139 -1.80 15.88 -19.98
CA ASN A 139 -1.74 14.45 -19.95
C ASN A 139 -3.09 13.99 -19.42
N ASP A 140 -3.76 13.11 -20.14
CA ASP A 140 -5.09 12.68 -19.73
C ASP A 140 -5.04 11.91 -18.41
N PHE A 141 -3.94 11.16 -18.15
CA PHE A 141 -3.72 10.47 -16.88
C PHE A 141 -2.27 10.54 -16.40
N MET A 142 -2.07 10.72 -15.10
CA MET A 142 -0.76 10.60 -14.48
C MET A 142 -0.75 9.44 -13.48
N HIS A 143 0.17 8.48 -13.69
CA HIS A 143 0.42 7.41 -12.73
C HIS A 143 1.43 7.86 -11.67
N ILE A 144 1.11 7.63 -10.41
CA ILE A 144 2.00 7.83 -9.26
C ILE A 144 2.03 6.59 -8.36
N THR A 145 3.17 6.36 -7.72
CA THR A 145 3.28 5.45 -6.58
C THR A 145 3.34 6.31 -5.33
N SER A 146 2.26 6.30 -4.53
CA SER A 146 2.15 7.19 -3.36
C SER A 146 3.21 6.90 -2.30
N ASN A 147 3.64 5.64 -2.17
CA ASN A 147 4.68 5.24 -1.23
C ASN A 147 5.62 4.17 -1.82
N GLU A 148 6.86 4.55 -2.09
CA GLU A 148 7.93 3.67 -2.56
C GLU A 148 8.53 2.89 -1.39
N THR A 149 8.11 1.64 -1.24
CA THR A 149 8.44 0.77 -0.11
C THR A 149 9.94 0.48 0.02
N ILE A 150 10.67 0.49 -1.10
CA ILE A 150 12.09 0.15 -1.16
C ILE A 150 12.93 1.34 -0.72
N GLU A 151 12.67 2.50 -1.26
CA GLU A 151 13.42 3.73 -1.02
C GLU A 151 12.98 4.46 0.25
N GLY A 152 11.76 4.19 0.74
CA GLY A 152 11.18 4.90 1.88
C GLY A 152 10.70 6.31 1.54
N ILE A 153 10.28 6.52 0.28
CA ILE A 153 9.76 7.80 -0.22
C ILE A 153 8.23 7.75 -0.21
N GLN A 154 7.58 8.79 0.32
CA GLN A 154 6.13 8.94 0.30
C GLN A 154 5.72 10.31 -0.22
N MET A 155 4.78 10.32 -1.17
CA MET A 155 4.14 11.50 -1.72
C MET A 155 2.73 11.63 -1.12
N ARG A 156 2.51 12.56 -0.19
CA ARG A 156 1.22 12.69 0.52
C ARG A 156 0.28 13.72 -0.08
N ASN A 157 0.80 14.80 -0.64
CA ASN A 157 0.01 15.94 -1.12
C ASN A 157 -0.19 15.90 -2.64
N PHE A 158 -0.40 14.71 -3.20
CA PHE A 158 -0.60 14.53 -4.64
C PHE A 158 -1.89 15.16 -5.19
N ASN A 159 -2.85 15.56 -4.32
CA ASN A 159 -4.02 16.36 -4.68
C ASN A 159 -3.67 17.75 -5.25
N GLN A 160 -2.41 18.18 -5.11
CA GLN A 160 -1.86 19.38 -5.77
C GLN A 160 -1.59 19.15 -7.27
N ILE A 161 -1.55 17.92 -7.73
CA ILE A 161 -1.41 17.55 -9.15
C ILE A 161 -2.77 17.76 -9.82
N ASN A 162 -2.80 18.50 -10.94
CA ASN A 162 -4.06 18.86 -11.60
C ASN A 162 -4.57 17.81 -12.60
N GLU A 163 -3.73 16.85 -12.98
CA GLU A 163 -4.09 15.75 -13.88
C GLU A 163 -4.94 14.69 -13.15
N ASP A 164 -5.69 13.90 -13.93
CA ASP A 164 -6.37 12.72 -13.41
C ASP A 164 -5.37 11.65 -13.01
N LEU A 165 -5.46 11.21 -11.75
CA LEU A 165 -4.47 10.35 -11.13
C LEU A 165 -4.83 8.87 -11.19
N ILE A 166 -3.85 8.06 -11.53
CA ILE A 166 -3.80 6.61 -11.32
C ILE A 166 -2.79 6.35 -10.20
N ILE A 167 -3.24 5.82 -9.06
CA ILE A 167 -2.44 5.76 -7.84
C ILE A 167 -2.18 4.32 -7.42
N ASP A 168 -0.90 3.92 -7.35
CA ASP A 168 -0.48 2.77 -6.55
C ASP A 168 -0.34 3.18 -5.09
N SER A 169 -1.33 2.82 -4.27
CA SER A 169 -1.33 3.05 -2.82
C SER A 169 -1.10 1.75 -2.03
N SER A 170 -0.46 0.75 -2.63
CA SER A 170 -0.31 -0.58 -2.03
C SER A 170 0.32 -0.56 -0.63
N SER A 171 1.21 0.38 -0.35
CA SER A 171 1.95 0.40 0.91
C SER A 171 1.52 1.47 1.90
N ASP A 172 0.59 2.34 1.54
CA ASP A 172 0.11 3.38 2.43
C ASP A 172 -1.42 3.56 2.47
N ILE A 173 -2.17 2.77 1.69
CA ILE A 173 -3.63 2.76 1.78
C ILE A 173 -4.09 2.54 3.22
N GLY A 174 -5.06 3.33 3.67
CA GLY A 174 -5.63 3.24 5.02
C GLY A 174 -4.75 3.83 6.12
N SER A 175 -3.64 4.50 5.80
CA SER A 175 -2.80 5.22 6.74
C SER A 175 -3.04 6.73 6.77
N TYR A 176 -3.92 7.24 5.92
CA TYR A 176 -4.39 8.63 5.86
C TYR A 176 -5.66 8.73 5.01
N ASN A 177 -6.33 9.87 5.06
CA ASN A 177 -7.53 10.14 4.26
C ASN A 177 -7.16 10.63 2.85
N PHE A 178 -7.86 10.11 1.86
CA PHE A 178 -7.71 10.52 0.46
C PHE A 178 -8.58 11.72 0.12
N ASP A 179 -8.03 12.64 -0.68
CA ASP A 179 -8.83 13.58 -1.45
C ASP A 179 -9.11 12.97 -2.83
N TRP A 180 -10.37 12.70 -3.12
CA TRP A 180 -10.81 12.02 -4.35
C TRP A 180 -10.92 12.93 -5.56
N LYS A 181 -10.66 14.23 -5.44
CA LYS A 181 -10.92 15.22 -6.48
C LYS A 181 -10.37 14.84 -7.86
N ASN A 182 -9.12 14.40 -7.92
CA ASN A 182 -8.43 14.07 -9.17
C ASN A 182 -8.08 12.57 -9.28
N VAL A 183 -8.64 11.73 -8.44
CA VAL A 183 -8.36 10.29 -8.48
C VAL A 183 -9.26 9.61 -9.50
N ALA A 184 -8.71 9.17 -10.63
CA ALA A 184 -9.44 8.39 -11.63
C ALA A 184 -9.40 6.89 -11.31
N TYR A 185 -8.27 6.40 -10.81
CA TYR A 185 -8.05 5.00 -10.47
C TYR A 185 -7.09 4.89 -9.28
N LEU A 186 -7.51 4.25 -8.22
CA LEU A 186 -6.63 3.91 -7.09
C LEU A 186 -6.58 2.40 -6.94
N TYR A 187 -5.39 1.85 -6.76
CA TYR A 187 -5.24 0.41 -6.48
C TYR A 187 -4.28 0.13 -5.34
N ALA A 188 -4.46 -1.04 -4.73
CA ALA A 188 -3.58 -1.52 -3.66
C ALA A 188 -3.55 -3.05 -3.59
N GLY A 189 -2.38 -3.62 -3.42
CA GLY A 189 -2.23 -5.00 -2.99
C GLY A 189 -2.55 -5.13 -1.49
N ALA A 190 -3.41 -6.09 -1.10
CA ALA A 190 -3.89 -6.19 0.28
C ALA A 190 -2.81 -6.58 1.31
N GLN A 191 -1.73 -7.24 0.89
CA GLN A 191 -0.74 -7.91 1.76
C GLN A 191 0.09 -6.99 2.67
N LYS A 192 -0.14 -5.68 2.64
CA LYS A 192 0.56 -4.70 3.47
C LYS A 192 -0.36 -4.17 4.58
N ASN A 193 -1.27 -3.25 4.27
CA ASN A 193 -2.16 -2.65 5.27
C ASN A 193 -3.55 -3.30 5.38
N LEU A 194 -4.02 -4.00 4.35
CA LEU A 194 -5.43 -4.41 4.25
C LEU A 194 -5.67 -5.92 4.39
N GLY A 195 -4.62 -6.75 4.52
CA GLY A 195 -4.86 -8.18 4.66
C GLY A 195 -3.67 -9.06 4.26
N ILE A 196 -3.96 -10.11 3.48
CA ILE A 196 -3.00 -11.12 3.02
C ILE A 196 -2.79 -11.04 1.50
N PRO A 197 -1.73 -11.71 0.95
CA PRO A 197 -1.56 -11.85 -0.50
C PRO A 197 -2.76 -12.51 -1.17
N GLY A 198 -2.93 -12.27 -2.47
CA GLY A 198 -3.91 -12.94 -3.33
C GLY A 198 -5.01 -12.03 -3.85
N VAL A 199 -5.26 -10.89 -3.23
CA VAL A 199 -6.22 -9.88 -3.70
C VAL A 199 -5.57 -8.51 -3.82
N SER A 200 -5.92 -7.79 -4.88
CA SER A 200 -5.75 -6.35 -5.01
C SER A 200 -7.11 -5.67 -5.05
N ILE A 201 -7.19 -4.49 -4.46
CA ILE A 201 -8.36 -3.63 -4.46
C ILE A 201 -8.15 -2.59 -5.55
N SER A 202 -9.18 -2.33 -6.36
CA SER A 202 -9.22 -1.23 -7.31
C SER A 202 -10.45 -0.39 -7.05
N ILE A 203 -10.26 0.92 -6.92
CA ILE A 203 -11.31 1.93 -6.70
C ILE A 203 -11.26 2.86 -7.91
N ILE A 204 -12.34 2.87 -8.69
CA ILE A 204 -12.33 3.35 -10.09
C ILE A 204 -13.45 4.33 -10.29
N ARG A 205 -13.15 5.53 -10.74
CA ARG A 205 -14.14 6.56 -11.10
C ARG A 205 -14.93 6.13 -12.34
N ASP A 206 -16.24 6.38 -12.37
CA ASP A 206 -17.14 5.91 -13.42
C ASP A 206 -16.72 6.36 -14.82
N ASP A 207 -16.16 7.55 -14.97
CA ASP A 207 -15.69 8.10 -16.26
C ASP A 207 -14.36 7.52 -16.77
N PHE A 208 -13.65 6.77 -15.93
CA PHE A 208 -12.49 5.97 -16.36
C PHE A 208 -12.90 4.70 -17.13
N ILE A 209 -14.17 4.27 -17.00
CA ILE A 209 -14.67 2.99 -17.48
C ILE A 209 -15.14 3.14 -18.91
N GLU A 210 -14.39 2.59 -19.87
CA GLU A 210 -14.73 2.62 -21.29
C GLU A 210 -14.93 1.21 -21.85
N GLU A 211 -15.74 1.10 -22.88
CA GLU A 211 -15.87 -0.14 -23.67
C GLU A 211 -14.58 -0.40 -24.45
N ASN A 212 -14.12 -1.64 -24.43
CA ASN A 212 -12.94 -2.06 -25.17
C ASN A 212 -13.07 -3.52 -25.66
N GLN A 213 -12.15 -3.93 -26.54
CA GLN A 213 -12.11 -5.27 -27.11
C GLN A 213 -11.10 -6.21 -26.43
N ASN A 214 -10.66 -5.87 -25.23
CA ASN A 214 -9.71 -6.68 -24.48
C ASN A 214 -10.24 -8.09 -24.21
N PRO A 215 -9.34 -9.09 -24.11
CA PRO A 215 -9.68 -10.43 -23.64
C PRO A 215 -10.46 -10.37 -22.33
N THR A 216 -11.37 -11.29 -22.13
CA THR A 216 -12.39 -11.26 -21.06
C THR A 216 -11.83 -10.88 -19.68
N TYR A 217 -10.71 -11.47 -19.26
CA TYR A 217 -10.12 -11.18 -17.94
C TYR A 217 -9.36 -9.86 -17.86
N LEU A 218 -8.98 -9.28 -19.01
CA LEU A 218 -8.36 -7.96 -19.08
C LEU A 218 -9.37 -6.84 -19.36
N ASN A 219 -10.65 -7.15 -19.48
CA ASN A 219 -11.70 -6.18 -19.77
C ASN A 219 -12.30 -5.64 -18.47
N LEU A 220 -11.99 -4.40 -18.14
CA LEU A 220 -12.45 -3.71 -16.93
C LEU A 220 -13.98 -3.67 -16.83
N LYS A 221 -14.65 -3.30 -17.93
CA LYS A 221 -16.11 -3.19 -17.97
C LYS A 221 -16.79 -4.53 -17.63
N LYS A 222 -16.30 -5.65 -18.19
CA LYS A 222 -16.83 -7.00 -17.87
C LYS A 222 -16.63 -7.38 -16.40
N LEU A 223 -15.50 -7.00 -15.80
CA LEU A 223 -15.24 -7.26 -14.38
C LEU A 223 -16.17 -6.45 -13.47
N ILE A 224 -16.46 -5.21 -13.84
CA ILE A 224 -17.43 -4.36 -13.14
C ILE A 224 -18.84 -4.93 -13.27
N ASP A 225 -19.29 -5.29 -14.48
CA ASP A 225 -20.63 -5.84 -14.73
C ASP A 225 -20.87 -7.18 -14.00
N LYS A 226 -19.80 -7.89 -13.68
CA LYS A 226 -19.82 -9.13 -12.89
C LYS A 226 -19.42 -8.94 -11.43
N ASP A 227 -19.29 -7.70 -10.99
CA ASP A 227 -19.02 -7.37 -9.60
C ASP A 227 -17.83 -8.11 -9.00
N SER A 228 -16.71 -8.17 -9.73
CA SER A 228 -15.50 -8.97 -9.41
C SER A 228 -15.69 -10.50 -9.51
N LEU A 229 -16.88 -10.99 -9.82
CA LEU A 229 -17.23 -12.44 -9.84
C LEU A 229 -17.27 -13.00 -11.27
N LEU A 230 -16.44 -12.47 -12.17
CA LEU A 230 -16.31 -12.99 -13.54
C LEU A 230 -15.78 -14.43 -13.55
N ASN A 231 -14.89 -14.74 -12.64
CA ASN A 231 -14.36 -16.06 -12.30
C ASN A 231 -14.39 -16.26 -10.78
N THR A 232 -13.90 -17.39 -10.28
CA THR A 232 -13.77 -17.60 -8.83
C THR A 232 -12.75 -16.62 -8.24
N PRO A 233 -13.16 -15.70 -7.37
CA PRO A 233 -12.26 -14.73 -6.76
C PRO A 233 -11.41 -15.38 -5.64
N PRO A 234 -10.39 -14.72 -5.10
CA PRO A 234 -9.63 -15.19 -3.95
C PRO A 234 -10.47 -15.04 -2.66
N THR A 235 -11.46 -15.92 -2.47
CA THR A 235 -12.51 -15.83 -1.43
C THR A 235 -11.93 -15.63 -0.03
N PHE A 236 -10.92 -16.42 0.33
CA PHE A 236 -10.25 -16.30 1.63
C PHE A 236 -9.53 -14.97 1.83
N SER A 237 -8.85 -14.46 0.79
CA SER A 237 -8.17 -13.16 0.90
C SER A 237 -9.17 -12.01 1.04
N ILE A 238 -10.33 -12.09 0.38
CA ILE A 238 -11.43 -11.11 0.52
C ILE A 238 -12.04 -11.21 1.93
N TYR A 239 -12.21 -12.41 2.47
CA TYR A 239 -12.66 -12.59 3.85
C TYR A 239 -11.69 -11.95 4.86
N VAL A 240 -10.38 -12.18 4.71
CA VAL A 240 -9.38 -11.54 5.58
C VAL A 240 -9.39 -10.02 5.43
N LEU A 241 -9.56 -9.51 4.20
CA LEU A 241 -9.72 -8.08 3.93
C LEU A 241 -10.95 -7.50 4.68
N LYS A 242 -12.08 -8.23 4.66
CA LYS A 242 -13.27 -7.84 5.45
C LYS A 242 -12.95 -7.72 6.93
N LEU A 243 -12.29 -8.71 7.52
CA LEU A 243 -11.92 -8.68 8.94
C LEU A 243 -10.96 -7.54 9.28
N VAL A 244 -9.99 -7.26 8.40
CA VAL A 244 -9.06 -6.15 8.60
C VAL A 244 -9.80 -4.81 8.53
N THR A 245 -10.69 -4.63 7.56
CA THR A 245 -11.47 -3.39 7.43
C THR A 245 -12.48 -3.20 8.56
N ASP A 246 -13.08 -4.27 9.08
CA ASP A 246 -13.90 -4.23 10.31
C ASP A 246 -13.07 -3.74 11.51
N TRP A 247 -11.88 -4.33 11.71
CA TRP A 247 -10.96 -3.92 12.75
C TRP A 247 -10.54 -2.45 12.59
N MET A 248 -10.23 -2.00 11.38
CA MET A 248 -9.85 -0.60 11.14
C MET A 248 -10.97 0.36 11.50
N LEU A 249 -12.22 0.05 11.17
CA LEU A 249 -13.39 0.86 11.56
C LEU A 249 -13.58 0.90 13.08
N GLN A 250 -13.41 -0.24 13.76
CA GLN A 250 -13.50 -0.32 15.23
C GLN A 250 -12.43 0.51 15.94
N MET A 251 -11.25 0.65 15.33
CA MET A 251 -10.17 1.48 15.88
C MET A 251 -10.38 2.99 15.68
N GLY A 252 -11.35 3.41 14.89
CA GLY A 252 -11.62 4.83 14.59
C GLY A 252 -11.28 5.24 13.16
N GLY A 253 -11.13 4.27 12.25
CA GLY A 253 -10.92 4.50 10.82
C GLY A 253 -9.54 5.08 10.47
N THR A 254 -9.46 5.67 9.29
CA THR A 254 -8.20 6.20 8.76
C THR A 254 -7.59 7.32 9.60
N GLU A 255 -8.39 8.12 10.28
CA GLU A 255 -7.89 9.18 11.17
C GLU A 255 -7.05 8.61 12.32
N TYR A 256 -7.50 7.52 12.95
CA TYR A 256 -6.72 6.84 13.99
C TYR A 256 -5.35 6.36 13.44
N PHE A 257 -5.35 5.72 12.25
CA PHE A 257 -4.12 5.20 11.67
C PHE A 257 -3.20 6.29 11.13
N GLU A 258 -3.74 7.42 10.68
CA GLU A 258 -2.93 8.58 10.32
C GLU A 258 -2.17 9.12 11.54
N ASN A 259 -2.85 9.35 12.64
CA ASN A 259 -2.22 9.80 13.89
C ASN A 259 -1.19 8.80 14.38
N GLN A 260 -1.50 7.49 14.37
CA GLN A 260 -0.58 6.43 14.74
C GLN A 260 0.67 6.43 13.83
N SER A 261 0.50 6.57 12.52
CA SER A 261 1.61 6.58 11.57
C SER A 261 2.54 7.78 11.77
N ILE A 262 1.98 8.95 12.07
CA ILE A 262 2.74 10.17 12.40
C ILE A 262 3.54 9.97 13.69
N GLU A 263 2.90 9.53 14.77
CA GLU A 263 3.56 9.30 16.05
C GLU A 263 4.69 8.28 15.94
N ASN A 264 4.41 7.12 15.35
CA ASN A 264 5.35 6.02 15.24
C ASN A 264 6.55 6.39 14.36
N SER A 265 6.32 6.98 13.19
CA SER A 265 7.40 7.37 12.29
C SER A 265 8.27 8.49 12.87
N ASN A 266 7.64 9.51 13.48
CA ASN A 266 8.37 10.58 14.12
C ASN A 266 9.26 10.10 15.25
N ALA A 267 8.79 9.14 16.06
CA ALA A 267 9.58 8.56 17.14
C ALA A 267 10.84 7.86 16.61
N VAL A 268 10.73 7.08 15.52
CA VAL A 268 11.89 6.40 14.91
C VAL A 268 12.81 7.40 14.24
N TYR A 269 12.31 8.35 13.44
CA TYR A 269 13.15 9.38 12.80
C TYR A 269 13.86 10.26 13.84
N SER A 270 13.20 10.64 14.93
CA SER A 270 13.80 11.41 16.01
C SER A 270 14.95 10.65 16.69
N LEU A 271 14.79 9.33 16.87
CA LEU A 271 15.86 8.50 17.39
C LEU A 271 17.06 8.43 16.42
N LEU A 272 16.80 8.18 15.14
CA LEU A 272 17.86 8.14 14.11
C LEU A 272 18.62 9.47 14.00
N SER A 273 17.92 10.59 14.15
CA SER A 273 18.54 11.93 14.11
C SER A 273 19.51 12.17 15.30
N LYS A 274 19.23 11.57 16.49
CA LYS A 274 20.15 11.64 17.63
C LYS A 274 21.46 10.88 17.41
N PHE A 275 21.44 9.90 16.55
CA PHE A 275 22.58 9.03 16.25
C PHE A 275 23.06 9.18 14.81
N ASN A 276 22.93 10.40 14.25
CA ASN A 276 23.31 10.72 12.87
C ASN A 276 24.83 10.56 12.60
N GLU A 277 25.65 10.44 13.63
CA GLU A 277 27.06 10.07 13.52
C GLU A 277 27.26 8.64 13.00
N TYR A 278 26.35 7.72 13.31
CA TYR A 278 26.42 6.31 12.91
C TYR A 278 25.58 5.96 11.69
N VAL A 279 24.50 6.73 11.43
CA VAL A 279 23.53 6.43 10.36
C VAL A 279 23.25 7.60 9.46
N GLN A 280 22.74 7.31 8.27
CA GLN A 280 22.27 8.28 7.29
C GLN A 280 20.85 7.88 6.81
N ILE A 281 19.95 8.87 6.77
CA ILE A 281 18.63 8.74 6.15
C ILE A 281 18.75 9.29 4.73
N PRO A 282 18.61 8.46 3.68
CA PRO A 282 18.87 8.87 2.31
C PRO A 282 17.75 9.72 1.69
N VAL A 283 16.60 9.82 2.37
CA VAL A 283 15.39 10.48 1.87
C VAL A 283 15.25 11.87 2.45
N ASP A 284 14.91 12.85 1.60
CA ASP A 284 14.59 14.21 2.01
C ASP A 284 13.46 14.24 3.05
N GLU A 285 13.53 15.12 4.01
CA GLU A 285 12.62 15.16 5.16
C GLU A 285 11.15 15.27 4.75
N TYR A 286 10.86 16.11 3.74
CA TYR A 286 9.50 16.31 3.23
C TYR A 286 8.89 15.01 2.67
N SER A 287 9.72 14.18 2.05
CA SER A 287 9.33 12.97 1.33
C SER A 287 9.53 11.67 2.13
N ARG A 288 9.95 11.75 3.40
CA ARG A 288 10.12 10.57 4.25
C ARG A 288 8.81 9.81 4.44
N SER A 289 8.87 8.50 4.22
CA SER A 289 7.73 7.61 4.40
C SER A 289 7.38 7.46 5.88
N ARG A 290 6.09 7.53 6.19
CA ARG A 290 5.54 7.16 7.50
C ARG A 290 5.38 5.64 7.65
N MET A 291 5.36 4.92 6.51
CA MET A 291 5.13 3.47 6.45
C MET A 291 6.43 2.66 6.41
N ASN A 292 7.45 3.14 5.70
CA ASN A 292 8.69 2.40 5.47
C ASN A 292 9.89 3.30 5.75
N ILE A 293 10.46 3.18 6.93
CA ILE A 293 11.62 3.97 7.33
C ILE A 293 12.88 3.28 6.84
N VAL A 294 13.63 3.97 5.98
CA VAL A 294 14.89 3.47 5.40
C VAL A 294 16.04 4.30 5.93
N PHE A 295 17.09 3.61 6.37
CA PHE A 295 18.35 4.24 6.75
C PHE A 295 19.53 3.29 6.51
N ASN A 296 20.71 3.87 6.36
CA ASN A 296 21.96 3.16 6.15
C ASN A 296 22.91 3.41 7.31
N PHE A 297 23.64 2.39 7.75
CA PHE A 297 24.80 2.60 8.61
C PHE A 297 25.97 3.15 7.80
N LYS A 298 26.71 4.10 8.36
CA LYS A 298 27.96 4.61 7.76
C LYS A 298 29.09 3.57 7.77
N ASN A 299 29.00 2.60 8.69
CA ASN A 299 29.89 1.48 8.79
C ASN A 299 29.11 0.16 8.61
N LEU A 300 29.45 -0.62 7.59
CA LEU A 300 28.78 -1.89 7.27
C LEU A 300 28.88 -2.93 8.38
N ASN A 301 29.98 -2.92 9.15
CA ASN A 301 30.10 -3.85 10.30
C ASN A 301 29.04 -3.55 11.38
N HIS A 302 28.65 -2.28 11.55
CA HIS A 302 27.58 -1.92 12.48
C HIS A 302 26.20 -2.36 11.94
N GLU A 303 25.99 -2.32 10.62
CA GLU A 303 24.76 -2.84 10.00
C GLU A 303 24.60 -4.34 10.23
N GLU A 304 25.65 -5.13 9.98
CA GLU A 304 25.63 -6.58 10.20
C GLU A 304 25.39 -6.91 11.68
N LEU A 305 26.08 -6.20 12.57
CA LEU A 305 25.90 -6.37 14.01
C LEU A 305 24.48 -6.00 14.45
N PHE A 306 23.92 -4.90 13.91
CA PHE A 306 22.55 -4.46 14.19
C PHE A 306 21.53 -5.54 13.80
N LEU A 307 21.63 -6.07 12.58
CA LEU A 307 20.75 -7.12 12.09
C LEU A 307 20.85 -8.40 12.93
N LYS A 308 22.06 -8.80 13.32
CA LYS A 308 22.29 -9.95 14.20
C LYS A 308 21.65 -9.72 15.58
N LYS A 309 21.89 -8.56 16.20
CA LYS A 309 21.34 -8.21 17.51
C LYS A 309 19.82 -8.07 17.48
N ALA A 310 19.25 -7.53 16.42
CA ALA A 310 17.80 -7.44 16.23
C ALA A 310 17.17 -8.86 16.25
N LEU A 311 17.77 -9.79 15.52
CA LEU A 311 17.29 -11.18 15.47
C LEU A 311 17.39 -11.87 16.85
N GLU A 312 18.48 -11.64 17.61
CA GLU A 312 18.65 -12.11 19.00
C GLU A 312 17.56 -11.53 19.93
N ASN A 313 17.06 -10.32 19.65
CA ASN A 313 15.96 -9.65 20.35
C ASN A 313 14.58 -9.92 19.73
N ASN A 314 14.40 -10.98 18.94
CA ASN A 314 13.14 -11.35 18.30
C ASN A 314 12.55 -10.28 17.35
N ILE A 315 13.34 -9.36 16.84
CA ILE A 315 12.95 -8.37 15.84
C ILE A 315 13.28 -8.92 14.46
N ILE A 316 12.29 -9.01 13.58
CA ILE A 316 12.41 -9.56 12.23
C ILE A 316 11.89 -8.61 11.15
N GLY A 317 12.33 -8.86 9.90
CA GLY A 317 11.83 -8.16 8.73
C GLY A 317 12.41 -6.76 8.51
N ILE A 318 13.51 -6.39 9.19
CA ILE A 318 14.10 -5.06 9.14
C ILE A 318 15.29 -4.91 8.17
N LYS A 319 15.76 -5.99 7.54
CA LYS A 319 16.81 -5.91 6.52
C LYS A 319 16.28 -5.17 5.29
N GLY A 320 17.06 -4.23 4.76
CA GLY A 320 16.74 -3.49 3.56
C GLY A 320 16.58 -4.37 2.33
N HIS A 321 16.02 -3.80 1.26
CA HIS A 321 15.83 -4.55 0.02
C HIS A 321 17.19 -4.89 -0.62
N ARG A 322 17.28 -6.08 -1.24
CA ARG A 322 18.53 -6.58 -1.84
C ARG A 322 19.17 -5.65 -2.88
N SER A 323 18.37 -4.77 -3.51
CA SER A 323 18.87 -3.82 -4.52
C SER A 323 19.56 -2.61 -3.95
N ILE A 324 19.24 -2.19 -2.71
CA ILE A 324 19.79 -0.97 -2.10
C ILE A 324 20.49 -1.22 -0.76
N GLY A 325 20.30 -2.39 -0.12
CA GLY A 325 20.87 -2.70 1.20
C GLY A 325 20.22 -1.90 2.35
N GLY A 326 20.99 -1.67 3.41
CA GLY A 326 20.58 -0.87 4.56
C GLY A 326 19.54 -1.53 5.44
N ILE A 327 18.87 -0.72 6.24
CA ILE A 327 17.79 -1.11 7.14
C ILE A 327 16.47 -0.53 6.64
N ARG A 328 15.40 -1.32 6.69
CA ARG A 328 14.04 -0.88 6.39
C ARG A 328 13.07 -1.38 7.44
N ILE A 329 12.51 -0.47 8.20
CA ILE A 329 11.51 -0.73 9.23
C ILE A 329 10.13 -0.40 8.65
N SER A 330 9.23 -1.37 8.57
CA SER A 330 7.87 -1.16 8.07
C SER A 330 6.90 -0.99 9.24
N LEU A 331 6.25 0.17 9.29
CA LEU A 331 5.33 0.61 10.35
C LEU A 331 3.89 0.63 9.86
N TYR A 332 3.43 -0.49 9.28
CA TYR A 332 2.06 -0.60 8.79
C TYR A 332 1.04 -0.56 9.93
N ASN A 333 -0.23 -0.37 9.60
CA ASN A 333 -1.33 -0.12 10.54
C ASN A 333 -1.42 -1.14 11.69
N SER A 334 -1.06 -2.40 11.45
CA SER A 334 -1.05 -3.46 12.48
C SER A 334 0.13 -3.42 13.45
N ILE A 335 1.05 -2.46 13.30
CA ILE A 335 2.18 -2.28 14.22
C ILE A 335 1.72 -1.40 15.39
N ASP A 336 1.52 -2.02 16.55
CA ASP A 336 1.04 -1.37 17.77
C ASP A 336 2.14 -0.57 18.50
N LYS A 337 1.72 0.38 19.36
CA LYS A 337 2.64 1.23 20.15
C LYS A 337 3.64 0.41 21.00
N PRO A 338 3.25 -0.69 21.68
CA PRO A 338 4.22 -1.53 22.41
C PRO A 338 5.31 -2.11 21.51
N SER A 339 4.98 -2.53 20.28
CA SER A 339 5.97 -3.03 19.32
C SER A 339 6.98 -1.95 18.91
N VAL A 340 6.48 -0.73 18.67
CA VAL A 340 7.34 0.42 18.32
C VAL A 340 8.23 0.80 19.52
N GLN A 341 7.69 0.85 20.73
CA GLN A 341 8.47 1.16 21.92
C GLN A 341 9.59 0.14 22.12
N TYR A 342 9.29 -1.16 21.98
CA TYR A 342 10.31 -2.21 22.07
C TYR A 342 11.42 -2.03 21.02
N LEU A 343 11.05 -1.68 19.79
CA LEU A 343 12.01 -1.39 18.73
C LEU A 343 12.90 -0.19 19.10
N LEU A 344 12.32 0.89 19.61
CA LEU A 344 13.04 2.10 20.01
C LEU A 344 14.02 1.84 21.15
N ASP A 345 13.61 1.06 22.15
CA ASP A 345 14.47 0.67 23.29
C ASP A 345 15.66 -0.17 22.81
N PHE A 346 15.41 -1.13 21.92
CA PHE A 346 16.46 -1.91 21.26
C PHE A 346 17.43 -1.01 20.49
N MET A 347 16.91 -0.15 19.61
CA MET A 347 17.74 0.75 18.78
C MET A 347 18.57 1.70 19.65
N ASN A 348 17.94 2.32 20.66
CA ASN A 348 18.65 3.23 21.58
C ASN A 348 19.75 2.53 22.36
N SER A 349 19.49 1.31 22.86
CA SER A 349 20.51 0.51 23.55
C SER A 349 21.66 0.12 22.61
N PHE A 350 21.34 -0.27 21.39
CA PHE A 350 22.33 -0.63 20.37
C PHE A 350 23.26 0.55 20.05
N PHE A 351 22.68 1.71 19.72
CA PHE A 351 23.46 2.90 19.35
C PHE A 351 24.33 3.43 20.50
N LYS A 352 23.85 3.34 21.74
CA LYS A 352 24.67 3.72 22.93
C LYS A 352 25.82 2.77 23.20
N GLY A 353 25.79 1.58 22.64
CA GLY A 353 26.84 0.56 22.79
C GLY A 353 27.89 0.61 21.67
N LEU A 354 27.72 1.49 20.66
CA LEU A 354 28.69 1.76 19.60
C LEU A 354 29.72 2.80 20.02
#